data_12f349fb4b63da5ac78e89cd21a13c99
#
_entry.id   12f349fb4b63da5ac78e89cd21a13c99
#
_cell.length_a   1.000
_cell.length_b   1.000
_cell.length_c   1.000
_cell.angle_alpha   90.00
_cell.angle_beta   90.00
_cell.angle_gamma   90.00
#
_symmetry.space_group_name_H-M   'P 1'
#
loop_
_entity.id
_entity.type
_entity.pdbx_description
1 polymer ?
#
loop_
_entity_poly.entity_id
_entity_poly.type
_entity_poly.pdbx_seq_one_letter_code
_entity_poly.pdbx_strand_id
1 'polypeptide(L)'
;MKNILLTLCLMATVALSAQPRGPQRGTEFEYPDAHDPVAAFCDGRYYVFTTGMGIMSSADLVKWRFEGRVLDDIPQWAADKGFRGMPWAPDVFYHDGTYYVYYSYSHFGKNISAIGVVTNKTLNPESPDYKWEDKGMIVESIPGRDEWNAIDANVIMDDNGEAWLSFGSFWRGLKMFKLDQTLTRMAEPQVWFPICRRPEGTAEDTSKTDTAVTADPRGK
;
A
#
# COMPACT_ATOMS: atom_id res chain seq x y z
N MET A 1 27.50 -65.89 -21.95
CA MET A 1 27.27 -65.15 -20.71
C MET A 1 27.59 -63.69 -21.02
N LYS A 2 26.57 -62.84 -21.21
CA LYS A 2 26.72 -61.41 -21.52
C LYS A 2 26.52 -60.59 -20.24
N ASN A 3 27.55 -59.92 -19.78
CA ASN A 3 27.49 -58.98 -18.64
C ASN A 3 26.86 -57.68 -19.12
N ILE A 4 25.68 -57.35 -18.58
CA ILE A 4 25.05 -56.05 -18.78
C ILE A 4 25.52 -55.18 -17.61
N LEU A 5 26.33 -54.16 -17.93
CA LEU A 5 26.76 -53.12 -17.00
C LEU A 5 25.64 -52.06 -16.91
N LEU A 6 24.97 -51.98 -15.78
CA LEU A 6 23.91 -51.00 -15.54
C LEU A 6 24.59 -49.74 -15.01
N THR A 7 24.70 -48.71 -15.85
CA THR A 7 25.22 -47.41 -15.44
C THR A 7 24.09 -46.57 -14.80
N LEU A 8 24.14 -46.42 -13.48
CA LEU A 8 23.20 -45.57 -12.73
C LEU A 8 23.61 -44.11 -12.91
N CYS A 9 22.88 -43.36 -13.73
CA CYS A 9 23.02 -41.90 -13.83
C CYS A 9 22.31 -41.26 -12.63
N LEU A 10 23.08 -40.77 -11.67
CA LEU A 10 22.58 -39.96 -10.56
C LEU A 10 22.33 -38.54 -11.10
N MET A 11 21.07 -38.19 -11.41
CA MET A 11 20.70 -36.81 -11.71
C MET A 11 20.63 -36.04 -10.37
N ALA A 12 21.66 -35.24 -10.08
CA ALA A 12 21.62 -34.24 -9.05
C ALA A 12 20.73 -33.09 -9.51
N THR A 13 19.52 -33.01 -9.01
CA THR A 13 18.67 -31.83 -9.16
C THR A 13 19.25 -30.72 -8.32
N VAL A 14 19.97 -29.81 -8.93
CA VAL A 14 20.35 -28.54 -8.32
C VAL A 14 19.07 -27.71 -8.21
N ALA A 15 18.50 -27.65 -7.01
CA ALA A 15 17.46 -26.67 -6.71
C ALA A 15 18.08 -25.28 -6.84
N LEU A 16 17.80 -24.59 -7.95
CA LEU A 16 18.11 -23.17 -8.11
C LEU A 16 17.17 -22.43 -7.14
N SER A 17 17.64 -22.16 -5.93
CA SER A 17 16.96 -21.23 -5.04
C SER A 17 17.02 -19.86 -5.72
N ALA A 18 15.88 -19.34 -6.16
CA ALA A 18 15.78 -17.98 -6.63
C ALA A 18 16.21 -17.07 -5.48
N GLN A 19 17.32 -16.35 -5.65
CA GLN A 19 17.74 -15.37 -4.67
C GLN A 19 16.66 -14.27 -4.57
N PRO A 20 16.28 -13.85 -3.37
CA PRO A 20 15.32 -12.78 -3.21
C PRO A 20 15.83 -11.52 -3.93
N ARG A 21 14.99 -10.95 -4.79
CA ARG A 21 15.29 -9.69 -5.49
C ARG A 21 15.08 -8.54 -4.51
N GLY A 22 16.14 -7.97 -3.98
CA GLY A 22 16.10 -6.80 -3.11
C GLY A 22 16.96 -6.97 -1.84
N PRO A 23 17.07 -5.92 -1.02
CA PRO A 23 17.84 -5.97 0.20
C PRO A 23 17.26 -6.99 1.18
N GLN A 24 18.15 -7.67 1.88
CA GLN A 24 17.76 -8.57 2.97
C GLN A 24 17.59 -7.77 4.26
N ARG A 25 16.75 -8.26 5.19
CA ARG A 25 16.60 -7.66 6.51
C ARG A 25 17.97 -7.50 7.19
N GLY A 26 18.21 -6.32 7.76
CA GLY A 26 19.48 -5.97 8.38
C GLY A 26 20.50 -5.31 7.44
N THR A 27 20.21 -5.19 6.13
CA THR A 27 21.06 -4.43 5.22
C THR A 27 21.07 -2.96 5.62
N GLU A 28 22.26 -2.38 5.76
CA GLU A 28 22.46 -0.99 6.16
C GLU A 28 22.71 -0.08 4.94
N PHE A 29 22.23 1.16 5.03
CA PHE A 29 22.36 2.20 4.01
C PHE A 29 22.72 3.53 4.67
N GLU A 30 23.56 4.32 4.03
CA GLU A 30 23.74 5.74 4.35
C GLU A 30 22.71 6.62 3.62
N TYR A 31 22.36 6.23 2.39
CA TYR A 31 21.41 6.94 1.53
C TYR A 31 20.40 5.96 0.94
N PRO A 32 19.33 5.63 1.69
CA PRO A 32 18.31 4.75 1.17
C PRO A 32 17.53 5.39 0.05
N ASP A 33 17.28 4.65 -1.02
CA ASP A 33 16.33 5.05 -2.04
C ASP A 33 14.90 4.90 -1.49
N ALA A 34 14.13 5.97 -1.55
CA ALA A 34 12.79 6.03 -0.97
C ALA A 34 11.81 6.71 -1.92
N HIS A 35 10.95 5.93 -2.56
CA HIS A 35 9.87 6.42 -3.41
C HIS A 35 8.56 6.48 -2.60
N ASP A 36 7.85 7.62 -2.66
CA ASP A 36 6.63 7.91 -1.87
C ASP A 36 6.82 7.62 -0.37
N PRO A 37 7.81 8.24 0.30
CA PRO A 37 8.10 7.90 1.68
C PRO A 37 7.09 8.50 2.65
N VAL A 38 6.70 7.71 3.65
CA VAL A 38 6.03 8.17 4.87
C VAL A 38 6.78 7.68 6.09
N ALA A 39 6.79 8.48 7.16
CA ALA A 39 7.58 8.18 8.35
C ALA A 39 6.71 8.05 9.60
N ALA A 40 7.16 7.21 10.53
CA ALA A 40 6.61 7.07 11.88
C ALA A 40 7.74 6.92 12.90
N PHE A 41 7.42 7.15 14.17
CA PHE A 41 8.34 6.95 15.28
C PHE A 41 7.80 5.89 16.22
N CYS A 42 8.65 4.96 16.61
CA CYS A 42 8.31 3.88 17.54
C CYS A 42 9.55 3.45 18.31
N ASP A 43 9.43 3.30 19.62
CA ASP A 43 10.48 2.77 20.51
C ASP A 43 11.86 3.41 20.30
N GLY A 44 11.91 4.74 20.17
CA GLY A 44 13.17 5.49 20.02
C GLY A 44 13.79 5.42 18.62
N ARG A 45 13.09 4.90 17.62
CA ARG A 45 13.55 4.79 16.24
C ARG A 45 12.56 5.41 15.25
N TYR A 46 13.07 5.97 14.18
CA TYR A 46 12.31 6.40 13.01
C TYR A 46 12.16 5.22 12.06
N TYR A 47 10.97 5.08 11.51
CA TYR A 47 10.63 4.09 10.48
C TYR A 47 10.12 4.81 9.25
N VAL A 48 10.61 4.42 8.08
CA VAL A 48 10.18 4.93 6.78
C VAL A 48 9.60 3.79 5.98
N PHE A 49 8.38 3.99 5.49
CA PHE A 49 7.68 3.11 4.58
C PHE A 49 7.71 3.70 3.18
N THR A 50 7.82 2.86 2.16
CA THR A 50 7.97 3.30 0.76
C THR A 50 7.06 2.51 -0.16
N THR A 51 6.87 2.97 -1.38
CA THR A 51 6.29 2.18 -2.46
C THR A 51 6.96 0.80 -2.52
N GLY A 52 6.17 -0.27 -2.71
CA GLY A 52 6.60 -1.66 -2.54
C GLY A 52 6.56 -2.15 -1.09
N MET A 53 6.04 -1.33 -0.15
CA MET A 53 5.85 -1.63 1.27
C MET A 53 7.14 -2.04 1.99
N GLY A 54 8.30 -1.54 1.52
CA GLY A 54 9.58 -1.68 2.22
C GLY A 54 9.58 -0.84 3.48
N ILE A 55 10.25 -1.34 4.54
CA ILE A 55 10.42 -0.67 5.82
C ILE A 55 11.90 -0.47 6.06
N MET A 56 12.29 0.77 6.35
CA MET A 56 13.63 1.10 6.82
C MET A 56 13.55 1.78 8.17
N SER A 57 14.51 1.54 9.04
CA SER A 57 14.57 2.18 10.36
C SER A 57 15.89 2.87 10.60
N SER A 58 15.85 3.95 11.41
CA SER A 58 17.03 4.69 11.83
C SER A 58 16.88 5.19 13.28
N ALA A 59 17.97 5.21 14.03
CA ALA A 59 18.02 5.85 15.34
C ALA A 59 18.47 7.32 15.26
N ASP A 60 19.13 7.73 14.17
CA ASP A 60 19.82 9.01 14.04
C ASP A 60 19.48 9.76 12.76
N LEU A 61 18.60 9.22 11.91
CA LEU A 61 18.21 9.73 10.58
C LEU A 61 19.38 9.80 9.56
N VAL A 62 20.52 9.19 9.89
CA VAL A 62 21.71 9.16 9.05
C VAL A 62 21.98 7.75 8.56
N LYS A 63 21.99 6.79 9.48
CA LYS A 63 22.19 5.38 9.18
C LYS A 63 20.85 4.66 9.19
N TRP A 64 20.53 4.02 8.07
CA TRP A 64 19.28 3.31 7.87
C TRP A 64 19.53 1.81 7.74
N ARG A 65 18.58 1.05 8.24
CA ARG A 65 18.56 -0.42 8.16
C ARG A 65 17.27 -0.90 7.54
N PHE A 66 17.35 -1.82 6.60
CA PHE A 66 16.16 -2.45 6.03
C PHE A 66 15.57 -3.46 7.00
N GLU A 67 14.31 -3.30 7.36
CA GLU A 67 13.60 -4.14 8.34
C GLU A 67 12.72 -5.22 7.69
N GLY A 68 12.58 -5.19 6.38
CA GLY A 68 11.71 -6.10 5.65
C GLY A 68 10.59 -5.37 4.93
N ARG A 69 9.49 -6.08 4.72
CA ARG A 69 8.29 -5.55 4.08
C ARG A 69 7.08 -5.70 4.98
N VAL A 70 6.10 -4.83 4.80
CA VAL A 70 4.80 -4.93 5.46
C VAL A 70 3.98 -6.11 4.92
N LEU A 71 4.09 -6.34 3.61
CA LEU A 71 3.43 -7.41 2.89
C LEU A 71 4.50 -8.26 2.20
N ASP A 72 4.52 -9.56 2.48
CA ASP A 72 5.39 -10.52 1.80
C ASP A 72 4.80 -10.93 0.44
N ASP A 73 3.48 -11.06 0.37
CA ASP A 73 2.74 -11.45 -0.82
C ASP A 73 1.59 -10.48 -1.13
N ILE A 74 1.03 -10.59 -2.32
CA ILE A 74 -0.17 -9.83 -2.70
C ILE A 74 -1.35 -10.34 -1.85
N PRO A 75 -2.07 -9.45 -1.12
CA PRO A 75 -3.24 -9.85 -0.35
C PRO A 75 -4.32 -10.51 -1.22
N GLN A 76 -5.04 -11.46 -0.65
CA GLN A 76 -6.02 -12.25 -1.39
C GLN A 76 -7.06 -11.37 -2.10
N TRP A 77 -7.57 -10.33 -1.42
CA TRP A 77 -8.53 -9.40 -2.00
C TRP A 77 -7.99 -8.66 -3.24
N ALA A 78 -6.68 -8.31 -3.21
CA ALA A 78 -6.03 -7.65 -4.34
C ALA A 78 -5.80 -8.62 -5.51
N ALA A 79 -5.39 -9.85 -5.21
CA ALA A 79 -5.22 -10.91 -6.19
C ALA A 79 -6.55 -11.28 -6.88
N ASP A 80 -7.65 -11.35 -6.14
CA ASP A 80 -9.01 -11.62 -6.64
C ASP A 80 -9.50 -10.52 -7.59
N LYS A 81 -9.10 -9.28 -7.35
CA LYS A 81 -9.38 -8.14 -8.24
C LYS A 81 -8.44 -8.06 -9.45
N GLY A 82 -7.50 -8.98 -9.57
CA GLY A 82 -6.58 -9.05 -10.70
C GLY A 82 -5.35 -8.14 -10.58
N PHE A 83 -5.14 -7.49 -9.44
CA PHE A 83 -3.91 -6.72 -9.22
C PHE A 83 -2.68 -7.63 -9.22
N ARG A 84 -1.58 -7.08 -9.71
CA ARG A 84 -0.28 -7.75 -9.80
C ARG A 84 0.82 -6.71 -9.50
N GLY A 85 2.00 -7.18 -9.14
CA GLY A 85 3.12 -6.31 -8.84
C GLY A 85 3.12 -5.78 -7.40
N MET A 86 3.81 -4.67 -7.19
CA MET A 86 3.99 -4.10 -5.85
C MET A 86 2.87 -3.12 -5.48
N PRO A 87 2.53 -2.98 -4.22
CA PRO A 87 1.67 -1.91 -3.72
C PRO A 87 2.38 -0.55 -3.78
N TRP A 88 1.57 0.52 -3.88
CA TRP A 88 2.02 1.89 -4.06
C TRP A 88 1.77 2.74 -2.82
N ALA A 89 2.48 3.87 -2.74
CA ALA A 89 2.31 5.01 -1.86
C ALA A 89 1.66 4.69 -0.51
N PRO A 90 2.42 4.23 0.49
CA PRO A 90 1.88 3.98 1.81
C PRO A 90 1.62 5.28 2.58
N ASP A 91 0.64 5.24 3.49
CA ASP A 91 0.48 6.21 4.57
C ASP A 91 0.45 5.48 5.91
N VAL A 92 1.12 6.02 6.92
CA VAL A 92 1.15 5.43 8.26
C VAL A 92 0.43 6.31 9.27
N PHE A 93 -0.51 5.75 9.99
CA PHE A 93 -1.28 6.42 11.02
C PHE A 93 -1.22 5.62 12.32
N TYR A 94 -0.93 6.29 13.45
CA TYR A 94 -0.92 5.67 14.76
C TYR A 94 -2.11 6.13 15.58
N HIS A 95 -2.87 5.19 16.10
CA HIS A 95 -4.02 5.46 16.97
C HIS A 95 -4.23 4.31 17.95
N ASP A 96 -4.47 4.65 19.23
CA ASP A 96 -4.79 3.71 20.31
C ASP A 96 -3.92 2.45 20.34
N GLY A 97 -2.60 2.64 20.34
CA GLY A 97 -1.65 1.53 20.44
C GLY A 97 -1.57 0.66 19.20
N THR A 98 -2.04 1.16 18.04
CA THR A 98 -2.03 0.44 16.77
C THR A 98 -1.51 1.33 15.66
N TYR A 99 -0.60 0.81 14.85
CA TYR A 99 -0.16 1.40 13.60
C TYR A 99 -1.03 0.85 12.48
N TYR A 100 -1.55 1.74 11.66
CA TYR A 100 -2.30 1.45 10.44
C TYR A 100 -1.43 1.88 9.27
N VAL A 101 -1.21 1.00 8.30
CA VAL A 101 -0.54 1.37 7.06
C VAL A 101 -1.52 1.16 5.92
N TYR A 102 -1.95 2.28 5.33
CA TYR A 102 -2.79 2.32 4.15
C TYR A 102 -1.90 2.26 2.93
N TYR A 103 -2.33 1.55 1.89
CA TYR A 103 -1.55 1.34 0.68
C TYR A 103 -2.45 1.15 -0.52
N SER A 104 -1.93 1.35 -1.71
CA SER A 104 -2.73 1.27 -2.93
C SER A 104 -2.23 0.15 -3.84
N TYR A 105 -3.17 -0.47 -4.55
CA TYR A 105 -2.89 -1.22 -5.78
C TYR A 105 -3.52 -0.49 -6.95
N SER A 106 -2.79 -0.39 -8.06
CA SER A 106 -3.26 0.34 -9.23
C SER A 106 -2.68 -0.21 -10.55
N HIS A 107 -3.30 0.21 -11.64
CA HIS A 107 -2.74 0.09 -12.98
C HIS A 107 -2.37 1.49 -13.49
N PHE A 108 -1.09 1.68 -13.80
CA PHE A 108 -0.57 2.98 -14.24
C PHE A 108 -1.38 3.56 -15.41
N GLY A 109 -1.77 4.83 -15.27
CA GLY A 109 -2.55 5.55 -16.29
C GLY A 109 -4.03 5.15 -16.38
N LYS A 110 -4.55 4.38 -15.41
CA LYS A 110 -5.96 3.99 -15.34
C LYS A 110 -6.48 4.19 -13.92
N ASN A 111 -7.79 4.41 -13.78
CA ASN A 111 -8.44 4.38 -12.47
C ASN A 111 -8.98 2.98 -12.10
N ILE A 112 -8.18 1.96 -12.39
CA ILE A 112 -8.36 0.61 -11.85
C ILE A 112 -7.48 0.52 -10.63
N SER A 113 -8.01 0.82 -9.45
CA SER A 113 -7.24 0.99 -8.24
C SER A 113 -8.04 0.62 -7.01
N ALA A 114 -7.33 0.34 -5.93
CA ALA A 114 -7.95 0.11 -4.63
C ALA A 114 -6.98 0.46 -3.50
N ILE A 115 -7.50 0.94 -2.38
CA ILE A 115 -6.76 1.19 -1.14
C ILE A 115 -7.11 0.10 -0.15
N GLY A 116 -6.09 -0.55 0.40
CA GLY A 116 -6.18 -1.49 1.51
C GLY A 116 -5.51 -0.94 2.76
N VAL A 117 -5.66 -1.65 3.87
CA VAL A 117 -5.00 -1.33 5.13
C VAL A 117 -4.51 -2.58 5.84
N VAL A 118 -3.32 -2.47 6.43
CA VAL A 118 -2.76 -3.45 7.36
C VAL A 118 -2.52 -2.79 8.71
N THR A 119 -2.48 -3.59 9.77
CA THR A 119 -2.25 -3.09 11.13
C THR A 119 -1.14 -3.85 11.84
N ASN A 120 -0.46 -3.16 12.76
CA ASN A 120 0.51 -3.77 13.68
C ASN A 120 0.49 -3.04 15.03
N LYS A 121 0.83 -3.72 16.12
CA LYS A 121 0.92 -3.13 17.46
C LYS A 121 2.23 -2.37 17.69
N THR A 122 3.26 -2.68 16.95
CA THR A 122 4.58 -2.06 17.05
C THR A 122 5.25 -2.02 15.68
N LEU A 123 6.20 -1.10 15.49
CA LEU A 123 7.07 -1.08 14.33
C LEU A 123 8.42 -1.77 14.59
N ASN A 124 8.67 -2.18 15.85
CA ASN A 124 9.90 -2.85 16.23
C ASN A 124 9.85 -4.34 15.85
N PRO A 125 10.62 -4.78 14.85
CA PRO A 125 10.57 -6.17 14.39
C PRO A 125 11.16 -7.19 15.39
N GLU A 126 11.80 -6.73 16.46
CA GLU A 126 12.32 -7.60 17.53
C GLU A 126 11.28 -7.81 18.65
N SER A 127 10.16 -7.08 18.60
CA SER A 127 9.07 -7.24 19.56
C SER A 127 8.29 -8.53 19.30
N PRO A 128 7.86 -9.26 20.33
CA PRO A 128 6.97 -10.40 20.18
C PRO A 128 5.58 -10.01 19.63
N ASP A 129 5.21 -8.74 19.74
CA ASP A 129 3.94 -8.20 19.24
C ASP A 129 4.03 -7.75 17.77
N TYR A 130 5.20 -7.86 17.14
CA TYR A 130 5.40 -7.50 15.76
C TYR A 130 4.72 -8.49 14.82
N LYS A 131 3.54 -8.10 14.34
CA LYS A 131 2.77 -8.90 13.39
C LYS A 131 1.88 -8.00 12.54
N TRP A 132 2.12 -7.98 11.24
CA TRP A 132 1.25 -7.31 10.29
C TRP A 132 -0.02 -8.14 10.03
N GLU A 133 -1.17 -7.49 10.09
CA GLU A 133 -2.47 -8.10 9.83
C GLU A 133 -3.18 -7.35 8.71
N ASP A 134 -3.48 -8.03 7.60
CA ASP A 134 -4.31 -7.49 6.53
C ASP A 134 -5.77 -7.32 7.00
N LYS A 135 -6.30 -6.11 6.86
CA LYS A 135 -7.69 -5.77 7.20
C LYS A 135 -8.57 -5.63 5.96
N GLY A 136 -7.98 -5.86 4.79
CA GLY A 136 -8.70 -5.85 3.52
C GLY A 136 -8.77 -4.48 2.85
N MET A 137 -9.61 -4.43 1.84
CA MET A 137 -9.84 -3.25 1.01
C MET A 137 -10.81 -2.28 1.69
N ILE A 138 -10.52 -0.98 1.59
CA ILE A 138 -11.39 0.09 2.10
C ILE A 138 -12.20 0.73 0.98
N VAL A 139 -11.53 1.09 -0.12
CA VAL A 139 -12.14 1.79 -1.25
C VAL A 139 -11.50 1.34 -2.55
N GLU A 140 -12.27 1.38 -3.62
CA GLU A 140 -11.81 1.09 -4.98
C GLU A 140 -12.26 2.15 -5.96
N SER A 141 -11.63 2.16 -7.13
CA SER A 141 -12.11 2.84 -8.32
C SER A 141 -12.22 1.88 -9.49
N ILE A 142 -13.31 2.01 -10.24
CA ILE A 142 -13.61 1.21 -11.43
C ILE A 142 -13.92 2.15 -12.59
N PRO A 143 -13.22 2.03 -13.72
CA PRO A 143 -13.50 2.84 -14.91
C PRO A 143 -14.97 2.78 -15.31
N GLY A 144 -15.55 3.93 -15.64
CA GLY A 144 -16.96 4.03 -16.05
C GLY A 144 -17.96 3.98 -14.89
N ARG A 145 -17.54 3.64 -13.67
CA ARG A 145 -18.33 3.74 -12.45
C ARG A 145 -17.92 4.92 -11.58
N ASP A 146 -16.62 5.11 -11.39
CA ASP A 146 -16.06 6.05 -10.43
C ASP A 146 -15.31 7.20 -11.09
N GLU A 147 -15.48 8.41 -10.55
CA GLU A 147 -14.82 9.64 -10.99
C GLU A 147 -13.47 9.89 -10.30
N TRP A 148 -13.00 8.98 -9.47
CA TRP A 148 -11.76 9.12 -8.73
C TRP A 148 -10.78 7.99 -9.06
N ASN A 149 -9.55 8.16 -8.62
CA ASN A 149 -8.53 7.13 -8.61
C ASN A 149 -8.20 6.78 -7.15
N ALA A 150 -8.48 5.56 -6.71
CA ALA A 150 -8.30 5.13 -5.33
C ALA A 150 -6.82 4.79 -5.06
N ILE A 151 -5.98 5.83 -5.00
CA ILE A 151 -4.55 5.78 -4.64
C ILE A 151 -4.18 6.94 -3.73
N ASP A 152 -2.97 6.90 -3.20
CA ASP A 152 -2.33 7.97 -2.43
C ASP A 152 -3.16 8.34 -1.19
N ALA A 153 -3.46 7.34 -0.37
CA ALA A 153 -4.20 7.54 0.88
C ALA A 153 -3.42 8.41 1.87
N ASN A 154 -4.15 9.27 2.59
CA ASN A 154 -3.64 9.95 3.76
C ASN A 154 -4.74 10.07 4.81
N VAL A 155 -4.43 9.72 6.06
CA VAL A 155 -5.39 9.73 7.16
C VAL A 155 -5.06 10.83 8.16
N ILE A 156 -6.09 11.56 8.55
CA ILE A 156 -6.02 12.57 9.60
C ILE A 156 -7.14 12.35 10.63
N MET A 157 -6.90 12.81 11.86
CA MET A 157 -7.92 12.91 12.90
C MET A 157 -8.37 14.36 13.00
N ASP A 158 -9.67 14.61 13.05
CA ASP A 158 -10.20 15.95 13.29
C ASP A 158 -10.29 16.29 14.79
N ASP A 159 -10.67 17.52 15.10
CA ASP A 159 -10.77 18.01 16.48
C ASP A 159 -11.86 17.29 17.31
N ASN A 160 -12.77 16.57 16.67
CA ASN A 160 -13.79 15.77 17.33
C ASN A 160 -13.35 14.31 17.57
N GLY A 161 -12.14 13.96 17.16
CA GLY A 161 -11.62 12.60 17.22
C GLY A 161 -12.17 11.68 16.14
N GLU A 162 -12.63 12.23 15.02
CA GLU A 162 -13.11 11.48 13.87
C GLU A 162 -12.02 11.35 12.83
N ALA A 163 -11.78 10.12 12.34
CA ALA A 163 -10.77 9.85 11.36
C ALA A 163 -11.30 10.03 9.93
N TRP A 164 -10.52 10.71 9.10
CA TRP A 164 -10.82 11.00 7.71
C TRP A 164 -9.71 10.49 6.81
N LEU A 165 -10.09 9.78 5.75
CA LEU A 165 -9.16 9.33 4.72
C LEU A 165 -9.35 10.18 3.47
N SER A 166 -8.30 10.88 3.07
CA SER A 166 -8.20 11.57 1.79
C SER A 166 -7.42 10.72 0.81
N PHE A 167 -7.77 10.79 -0.48
CA PHE A 167 -7.15 10.00 -1.54
C PHE A 167 -7.40 10.60 -2.91
N GLY A 168 -6.66 10.14 -3.91
CA GLY A 168 -6.93 10.46 -5.29
C GLY A 168 -5.75 11.05 -6.04
N SER A 169 -5.78 10.92 -7.37
CA SER A 169 -4.81 11.47 -8.30
C SER A 169 -5.46 11.57 -9.66
N PHE A 170 -5.25 12.68 -10.37
CA PHE A 170 -5.89 12.95 -11.66
C PHE A 170 -7.43 12.87 -11.61
N TRP A 171 -8.08 12.41 -12.66
CA TRP A 171 -9.55 12.30 -12.84
C TRP A 171 -10.28 13.52 -12.27
N ARG A 172 -11.26 13.31 -11.39
CA ARG A 172 -11.99 14.40 -10.72
C ARG A 172 -11.32 14.85 -9.41
N GLY A 173 -10.00 14.63 -9.28
CA GLY A 173 -9.19 15.14 -8.20
C GLY A 173 -9.33 14.37 -6.90
N LEU A 174 -9.00 15.05 -5.81
CA LEU A 174 -8.95 14.46 -4.48
C LEU A 174 -10.33 14.38 -3.85
N LYS A 175 -10.57 13.27 -3.18
CA LYS A 175 -11.77 12.98 -2.40
C LYS A 175 -11.40 12.67 -0.96
N MET A 176 -12.35 12.80 -0.05
CA MET A 176 -12.21 12.27 1.29
C MET A 176 -13.54 11.68 1.79
N PHE A 177 -13.43 10.79 2.74
CA PHE A 177 -14.54 10.22 3.48
C PHE A 177 -14.12 9.93 4.91
N LYS A 178 -15.12 9.79 5.78
CA LYS A 178 -14.91 9.42 7.17
C LYS A 178 -14.68 7.91 7.29
N LEU A 179 -13.68 7.53 8.08
CA LEU A 179 -13.49 6.15 8.51
C LEU A 179 -14.43 5.80 9.67
N ASP A 180 -14.73 4.52 9.81
CA ASP A 180 -15.42 4.01 10.99
C ASP A 180 -14.49 3.99 12.22
N GLN A 181 -15.01 3.59 13.36
CA GLN A 181 -14.22 3.52 14.61
C GLN A 181 -13.09 2.50 14.57
N THR A 182 -13.12 1.53 13.66
CA THR A 182 -12.04 0.55 13.49
C THR A 182 -10.89 1.08 12.65
N LEU A 183 -11.07 2.19 11.96
CA LEU A 183 -10.14 2.80 10.99
C LEU A 183 -9.81 1.89 9.80
N THR A 184 -10.59 0.83 9.61
CA THR A 184 -10.36 -0.15 8.54
C THR A 184 -11.44 -0.18 7.48
N ARG A 185 -12.47 0.66 7.62
CA ARG A 185 -13.62 0.74 6.71
C ARG A 185 -14.14 2.17 6.61
N MET A 186 -14.88 2.45 5.56
CA MET A 186 -15.67 3.68 5.48
C MET A 186 -16.78 3.67 6.55
N ALA A 187 -17.04 4.83 7.15
CA ALA A 187 -18.18 5.01 8.03
C ALA A 187 -19.49 4.91 7.24
N GLU A 188 -20.54 4.44 7.91
CA GLU A 188 -21.90 4.42 7.37
C GLU A 188 -22.77 5.52 8.04
N PRO A 189 -23.61 6.23 7.30
CA PRO A 189 -23.78 6.18 5.84
C PRO A 189 -22.56 6.76 5.11
N GLN A 190 -22.23 6.22 3.94
CA GLN A 190 -21.11 6.71 3.13
C GLN A 190 -21.38 8.11 2.63
N VAL A 191 -20.49 9.04 2.95
CA VAL A 191 -20.50 10.42 2.45
C VAL A 191 -19.15 10.76 1.86
N TRP A 192 -19.16 11.31 0.65
CA TRP A 192 -17.97 11.66 -0.10
C TRP A 192 -17.83 13.17 -0.20
N PHE A 193 -16.64 13.66 0.09
CA PHE A 193 -16.33 15.08 0.02
C PHE A 193 -15.26 15.31 -1.05
N PRO A 194 -15.53 16.13 -2.09
CA PRO A 194 -14.49 16.60 -2.98
C PRO A 194 -13.62 17.62 -2.24
N ILE A 195 -12.29 17.45 -2.31
CA ILE A 195 -11.35 18.38 -1.71
C ILE A 195 -10.89 19.41 -2.74
N CYS A 196 -10.34 18.93 -3.86
CA CYS A 196 -9.86 19.77 -4.94
C CYS A 196 -9.78 18.97 -6.25
N ARG A 197 -9.79 19.71 -7.35
CA ARG A 197 -9.54 19.16 -8.68
C ARG A 197 -8.83 20.21 -9.55
N ARG A 198 -8.13 19.76 -10.57
CA ARG A 198 -7.59 20.64 -11.58
C ARG A 198 -8.75 21.27 -12.38
N PRO A 199 -8.70 22.57 -12.72
CA PRO A 199 -9.71 23.18 -13.60
C PRO A 199 -9.79 22.48 -14.96
N GLU A 200 -10.99 22.38 -15.49
CA GLU A 200 -11.20 21.84 -16.84
C GLU A 200 -10.49 22.70 -17.90
N GLY A 201 -9.91 22.07 -18.90
CA GLY A 201 -9.24 22.76 -20.00
C GLY A 201 -7.76 23.06 -19.82
N THR A 202 -7.13 22.63 -18.72
CA THR A 202 -5.65 22.70 -18.61
C THR A 202 -5.01 21.70 -19.56
N ALA A 203 -3.87 22.05 -20.17
CA ALA A 203 -3.20 21.24 -21.20
C ALA A 203 -2.80 19.82 -20.73
N GLU A 204 -2.75 19.59 -19.43
CA GLU A 204 -2.36 18.31 -18.83
C GLU A 204 -3.55 17.50 -18.28
N ASP A 205 -4.79 17.96 -18.51
CA ASP A 205 -5.97 17.24 -18.09
C ASP A 205 -6.26 16.07 -19.04
N THR A 206 -5.58 14.96 -18.82
CA THR A 206 -5.79 13.71 -19.55
C THR A 206 -7.04 12.95 -19.06
N SER A 207 -7.67 13.41 -17.98
CA SER A 207 -8.88 12.81 -17.41
C SER A 207 -10.11 13.01 -18.30
N LYS A 208 -10.00 13.81 -19.36
CA LYS A 208 -11.07 14.02 -20.34
C LYS A 208 -11.56 12.79 -21.08
N THR A 209 -10.78 11.71 -21.02
CA THR A 209 -11.17 10.43 -21.60
C THR A 209 -12.15 9.65 -20.73
N ASP A 210 -12.30 10.04 -19.47
CA ASP A 210 -13.23 9.41 -18.55
C ASP A 210 -14.54 10.20 -18.46
N THR A 211 -15.25 10.24 -19.60
CA THR A 211 -16.54 10.92 -19.72
C THR A 211 -17.70 10.15 -19.13
N ALA A 212 -17.44 8.99 -18.56
CA ALA A 212 -18.49 8.02 -18.31
C ALA A 212 -19.24 8.19 -16.99
N VAL A 213 -18.69 8.92 -16.01
CA VAL A 213 -19.36 9.02 -14.71
C VAL A 213 -19.60 10.46 -14.33
N THR A 214 -20.79 10.94 -14.62
CA THR A 214 -21.26 12.27 -14.21
C THR A 214 -21.93 12.27 -12.84
N ALA A 215 -22.22 11.10 -12.29
CA ALA A 215 -22.85 10.95 -10.99
C ALA A 215 -22.05 9.97 -10.12
N ASP A 216 -21.83 10.32 -8.87
CA ASP A 216 -21.50 9.33 -7.85
C ASP A 216 -22.57 8.23 -7.93
N PRO A 217 -22.19 6.95 -8.12
CA PRO A 217 -23.16 5.85 -8.18
C PRO A 217 -24.01 5.73 -6.91
N ARG A 218 -23.65 6.46 -5.88
CA ARG A 218 -24.38 6.60 -4.62
C ARG A 218 -25.31 7.83 -4.57
N GLY A 219 -25.50 8.50 -5.71
CA GLY A 219 -26.54 9.50 -5.93
C GLY A 219 -26.32 10.85 -5.26
N LYS A 220 -25.06 11.29 -5.12
CA LYS A 220 -24.78 12.60 -4.50
C LYS A 220 -23.75 13.41 -5.29
#